data_b387535be82214bd67831365717c9c02
#
_entry.id   b387535be82214bd67831365717c9c02
#
_cell.length_a   1.000
_cell.length_b   1.000
_cell.length_c   1.000
_cell.angle_alpha   90.00
_cell.angle_beta   90.00
_cell.angle_gamma   90.00
#
_symmetry.space_group_name_H-M   'P 1'
#
loop_
_entity.id
_entity.type
_entity.pdbx_description
1 polymer ?
#
loop_
_entity_poly.entity_id
_entity_poly.type
_entity_poly.pdbx_seq_one_letter_code
_entity_poly.pdbx_strand_id
1 'polypeptide(L)'
;SRRQRQMCIRDSYYMTIQQLRFDNRLNFTESIPDACLDAQVPKLSIQPLLENAVHYALEQITDECIINLTCVYSQGLIQIYVKNSGSEFPDDLLENLRTHKIQEQGLGIALLNIEERIQLMFGQQYGLHFYNENDFAVVKMEIPYVKDDYRG
;
A
#
# COMPACT_ATOMS: atom_id res chain seq x y z
N SER A 1 -17.62 -3.29 -14.69
CA SER A 1 -18.40 -2.86 -13.56
C SER A 1 -17.50 -2.31 -12.47
N ARG A 2 -18.08 -1.61 -11.53
CA ARG A 2 -17.32 -1.06 -10.39
C ARG A 2 -16.61 -2.17 -9.61
N ARG A 3 -17.24 -3.30 -9.42
CA ARG A 3 -16.64 -4.42 -8.68
C ARG A 3 -15.42 -5.02 -9.37
N GLN A 4 -15.32 -4.88 -10.67
CA GLN A 4 -14.17 -5.37 -11.40
C GLN A 4 -12.97 -4.45 -11.28
N ARG A 5 -13.19 -3.17 -10.94
CA ARG A 5 -12.13 -2.16 -10.83
C ARG A 5 -11.73 -1.84 -9.42
N GLN A 6 -12.59 -2.17 -8.45
CA GLN A 6 -12.39 -1.83 -7.05
C GLN A 6 -12.60 -3.03 -6.15
N MET A 7 -11.97 -3.02 -5.00
CA MET A 7 -12.16 -4.04 -3.98
C MET A 7 -12.20 -3.36 -2.61
N CYS A 8 -12.80 -4.03 -1.63
CA CYS A 8 -12.76 -3.57 -0.26
C CYS A 8 -11.39 -3.82 0.34
N ILE A 9 -10.97 -2.94 1.24
CA ILE A 9 -9.66 -3.06 1.91
C ILE A 9 -9.51 -4.41 2.59
N ARG A 10 -10.58 -4.92 3.22
CA ARG A 10 -10.56 -6.18 3.97
C ARG A 10 -10.35 -7.42 3.11
N ASP A 11 -10.42 -7.32 1.79
CA ASP A 11 -10.37 -8.47 0.90
C ASP A 11 -8.95 -8.87 0.48
N SER A 12 -7.94 -8.28 1.09
CA SER A 12 -6.56 -8.61 0.77
C SER A 12 -6.04 -9.74 1.65
N TYR A 13 -5.62 -10.85 1.04
CA TYR A 13 -5.10 -12.02 1.74
C TYR A 13 -3.60 -12.22 1.55
N TYR A 14 -2.95 -11.28 0.90
CA TYR A 14 -1.53 -11.42 0.56
C TYR A 14 -0.66 -11.66 1.80
N MET A 15 -0.87 -10.90 2.87
CA MET A 15 -0.03 -11.02 4.06
C MET A 15 -0.23 -12.33 4.81
N THR A 16 -1.42 -12.90 4.76
CA THR A 16 -1.65 -14.22 5.35
C THR A 16 -0.73 -15.25 4.71
N ILE A 17 -0.63 -15.23 3.38
CA ILE A 17 0.24 -16.13 2.64
C ILE A 17 1.71 -15.86 2.95
N GLN A 18 2.12 -14.59 3.02
CA GLN A 18 3.50 -14.22 3.31
C GLN A 18 3.91 -14.60 4.73
N GLN A 19 3.02 -14.47 5.70
CA GLN A 19 3.30 -14.90 7.07
C GLN A 19 3.54 -16.40 7.15
N LEU A 20 2.77 -17.19 6.42
CA LEU A 20 2.99 -18.62 6.34
C LEU A 20 4.34 -18.96 5.70
N ARG A 21 4.72 -18.19 4.68
CA ARG A 21 5.96 -18.43 3.95
C ARG A 21 7.21 -18.08 4.76
N PHE A 22 7.18 -16.99 5.51
CA PHE A 22 8.33 -16.48 6.26
C PHE A 22 8.30 -16.80 7.75
N ASP A 23 7.25 -17.51 8.19
CA ASP A 23 7.09 -18.00 9.56
C ASP A 23 7.23 -16.85 10.58
N ASN A 24 8.05 -17.03 11.61
CA ASN A 24 8.17 -16.07 12.71
C ASN A 24 8.99 -14.81 12.36
N ARG A 25 9.51 -14.73 11.15
CA ARG A 25 10.36 -13.59 10.74
C ARG A 25 9.53 -12.39 10.30
N LEU A 26 8.29 -12.60 9.93
CA LEU A 26 7.42 -11.52 9.42
C LEU A 26 6.26 -11.33 10.39
N ASN A 27 6.27 -10.20 11.08
CA ASN A 27 5.23 -9.85 12.03
C ASN A 27 4.33 -8.79 11.41
N PHE A 28 3.12 -9.20 11.02
CA PHE A 28 2.16 -8.31 10.38
C PHE A 28 1.06 -7.93 11.36
N THR A 29 0.79 -6.62 11.43
CA THR A 29 -0.34 -6.09 12.20
C THR A 29 -1.15 -5.16 11.32
N GLU A 30 -2.47 -5.10 11.59
CA GLU A 30 -3.32 -4.18 10.86
C GLU A 30 -4.28 -3.45 11.79
N SER A 31 -4.61 -2.22 11.44
CA SER A 31 -5.57 -1.40 12.16
C SER A 31 -6.47 -0.73 11.13
N ILE A 32 -7.64 -1.31 10.91
CA ILE A 32 -8.61 -0.84 9.93
C ILE A 32 -9.92 -0.55 10.67
N PRO A 33 -10.25 0.74 10.91
CA PRO A 33 -11.51 1.09 11.57
C PRO A 33 -12.72 0.62 10.76
N ASP A 34 -13.83 0.38 11.45
CA ASP A 34 -15.06 -0.05 10.79
C ASP A 34 -15.47 0.89 9.66
N ALA A 35 -15.24 2.19 9.82
CA ALA A 35 -15.55 3.18 8.79
C ALA A 35 -14.80 2.94 7.49
N CYS A 36 -13.67 2.25 7.54
CA CYS A 36 -12.83 1.99 6.36
C CYS A 36 -13.09 0.61 5.73
N LEU A 37 -13.72 -0.31 6.45
CA LEU A 37 -13.85 -1.69 5.99
C LEU A 37 -14.54 -1.82 4.64
N ASP A 38 -15.55 -0.98 4.39
CA ASP A 38 -16.30 -1.01 3.15
C ASP A 38 -15.84 0.04 2.14
N ALA A 39 -14.74 0.73 2.43
CA ALA A 39 -14.19 1.70 1.50
C ALA A 39 -13.68 1.00 0.23
N GLN A 40 -13.96 1.60 -0.90
CA GLN A 40 -13.53 1.07 -2.20
C GLN A 40 -12.13 1.57 -2.53
N VAL A 41 -11.24 0.64 -2.84
CA VAL A 41 -9.89 0.96 -3.31
C VAL A 41 -9.74 0.41 -4.72
N PRO A 42 -8.84 0.98 -5.54
CA PRO A 42 -8.57 0.39 -6.85
C PRO A 42 -8.15 -1.07 -6.70
N LYS A 43 -8.69 -1.92 -7.55
CA LYS A 43 -8.40 -3.36 -7.51
C LYS A 43 -6.90 -3.57 -7.65
N LEU A 44 -6.35 -4.48 -6.85
CA LEU A 44 -4.94 -4.83 -6.84
C LEU A 44 -4.01 -3.69 -6.41
N SER A 45 -4.54 -2.70 -5.66
CA SER A 45 -3.70 -1.60 -5.18
C SER A 45 -3.03 -1.90 -3.85
N ILE A 46 -3.71 -2.62 -2.96
CA ILE A 46 -3.17 -2.92 -1.63
C ILE A 46 -2.05 -3.94 -1.71
N GLN A 47 -2.20 -4.99 -2.51
CA GLN A 47 -1.22 -6.04 -2.61
C GLN A 47 0.17 -5.54 -3.02
N PRO A 48 0.33 -4.72 -4.07
CA PRO A 48 1.67 -4.21 -4.41
C PRO A 48 2.29 -3.34 -3.32
N LEU A 49 1.47 -2.61 -2.53
CA LEU A 49 2.00 -1.86 -1.39
C LEU A 49 2.56 -2.80 -0.33
N LEU A 50 1.87 -3.90 -0.07
CA LEU A 50 2.34 -4.91 0.87
C LEU A 50 3.56 -5.66 0.31
N GLU A 51 3.58 -5.96 -0.98
CA GLU A 51 4.74 -6.56 -1.63
C GLU A 51 5.97 -5.68 -1.51
N ASN A 52 5.78 -4.37 -1.71
CA ASN A 52 6.85 -3.39 -1.54
C ASN A 52 7.39 -3.42 -0.11
N ALA A 53 6.50 -3.45 0.88
CA ALA A 53 6.88 -3.49 2.28
C ALA A 53 7.66 -4.77 2.61
N VAL A 54 7.20 -5.91 2.12
CA VAL A 54 7.89 -7.19 2.32
C VAL A 54 9.29 -7.15 1.70
N HIS A 55 9.39 -6.62 0.48
CA HIS A 55 10.67 -6.50 -0.22
C HIS A 55 11.68 -5.68 0.60
N TYR A 56 11.28 -4.49 1.06
CA TYR A 56 12.18 -3.63 1.83
C TYR A 56 12.45 -4.17 3.23
N ALA A 57 11.45 -4.80 3.87
CA ALA A 57 11.65 -5.41 5.17
C ALA A 57 12.64 -6.55 5.11
N LEU A 58 12.62 -7.34 4.04
CA LEU A 58 13.48 -8.52 3.92
C LEU A 58 14.86 -8.22 3.33
N GLU A 59 15.13 -6.98 2.94
CA GLU A 59 16.38 -6.62 2.29
C GLU A 59 17.60 -6.73 3.20
N GLN A 60 17.46 -6.44 4.48
CA GLN A 60 18.59 -6.41 5.43
C GLN A 60 18.38 -7.30 6.63
N ILE A 61 17.82 -8.48 6.41
CA ILE A 61 17.38 -9.23 7.56
C ILE A 61 18.39 -10.13 8.18
N THR A 62 18.45 -9.98 9.48
CA THR A 62 18.88 -11.02 10.37
C THR A 62 17.82 -11.37 11.42
N ASP A 63 16.86 -10.51 11.63
CA ASP A 63 15.89 -10.63 12.70
C ASP A 63 14.45 -10.48 12.23
N GLU A 64 13.55 -10.31 13.17
CA GLU A 64 12.13 -10.13 12.93
C GLU A 64 11.84 -8.81 12.22
N CYS A 65 10.96 -8.84 11.23
CA CYS A 65 10.52 -7.67 10.50
C CYS A 65 9.09 -7.36 10.84
N ILE A 66 8.78 -6.07 10.96
CA ILE A 66 7.45 -5.60 11.28
C ILE A 66 6.86 -4.94 10.05
N ILE A 67 5.63 -5.34 9.69
CA ILE A 67 4.85 -4.68 8.65
C ILE A 67 3.52 -4.30 9.26
N ASN A 68 3.11 -3.06 9.07
CA ASN A 68 1.86 -2.56 9.61
C ASN A 68 1.03 -1.91 8.52
N LEU A 69 -0.26 -2.29 8.47
CA LEU A 69 -1.25 -1.69 7.58
C LEU A 69 -2.24 -0.92 8.45
N THR A 70 -2.31 0.39 8.23
CA THR A 70 -3.21 1.26 8.99
C THR A 70 -4.06 2.06 8.03
N CYS A 71 -5.34 2.18 8.33
CA CYS A 71 -6.27 2.99 7.57
C CYS A 71 -6.85 4.07 8.46
N VAL A 72 -6.93 5.30 7.93
CA VAL A 72 -7.53 6.44 8.64
C VAL A 72 -8.60 7.04 7.75
N TYR A 73 -9.78 7.26 8.31
CA TYR A 73 -10.86 7.98 7.66
C TYR A 73 -11.04 9.35 8.31
N SER A 74 -11.01 10.40 7.53
CA SER A 74 -11.19 11.75 8.03
C SER A 74 -11.68 12.67 6.92
N GLN A 75 -12.79 13.36 7.17
CA GLN A 75 -13.31 14.41 6.28
C GLN A 75 -13.45 13.95 4.82
N GLY A 76 -13.98 12.77 4.64
CA GLY A 76 -14.22 12.23 3.29
C GLY A 76 -12.99 11.67 2.60
N LEU A 77 -11.87 11.56 3.31
CA LEU A 77 -10.62 10.99 2.79
C LEU A 77 -10.31 9.67 3.46
N ILE A 78 -9.75 8.76 2.69
CA ILE A 78 -9.15 7.52 3.19
C ILE A 78 -7.65 7.63 3.01
N GLN A 79 -6.92 7.43 4.09
CA GLN A 79 -5.48 7.37 4.07
C GLN A 79 -5.04 5.98 4.51
N ILE A 80 -4.33 5.29 3.65
CA ILE A 80 -3.84 3.93 3.91
C ILE A 80 -2.34 4.01 4.03
N TYR A 81 -1.82 3.56 5.18
CA TYR A 81 -0.39 3.57 5.47
C TYR A 81 0.12 2.15 5.53
N VAL A 82 1.16 1.85 4.77
CA VAL A 82 1.87 0.58 4.87
C VAL A 82 3.29 0.89 5.33
N LYS A 83 3.64 0.42 6.52
CA LYS A 83 4.94 0.68 7.14
C LYS A 83 5.72 -0.61 7.23
N ASN A 84 7.03 -0.54 7.00
CA ASN A 84 7.89 -1.68 7.23
C ASN A 84 9.17 -1.26 7.96
N SER A 85 9.62 -2.15 8.87
CA SER A 85 10.94 -2.04 9.44
C SER A 85 11.98 -2.69 8.50
N GLY A 86 13.24 -2.63 8.84
CA GLY A 86 14.32 -3.30 8.11
C GLY A 86 15.16 -2.37 7.27
N SER A 87 14.58 -1.65 6.34
CA SER A 87 15.30 -0.68 5.53
C SER A 87 14.44 0.54 5.26
N GLU A 88 15.10 1.62 4.84
CA GLU A 88 14.41 2.86 4.52
C GLU A 88 14.37 3.06 3.01
N PHE A 89 13.42 3.86 2.55
CA PHE A 89 13.36 4.22 1.13
C PHE A 89 14.49 5.19 0.78
N PRO A 90 15.08 5.07 -0.42
CA PRO A 90 15.96 6.11 -0.93
C PRO A 90 15.19 7.42 -1.08
N ASP A 91 15.91 8.55 -1.01
CA ASP A 91 15.30 9.85 -1.20
C ASP A 91 14.68 9.93 -2.60
N ASP A 92 13.53 10.61 -2.67
CA ASP A 92 12.83 10.86 -3.94
C ASP A 92 12.51 9.59 -4.73
N LEU A 93 12.16 8.50 -4.04
CA LEU A 93 11.90 7.24 -4.69
C LEU A 93 10.84 7.35 -5.79
N LEU A 94 9.71 7.96 -5.50
CA LEU A 94 8.60 8.02 -6.46
C LEU A 94 8.98 8.87 -7.68
N GLU A 95 9.63 10.00 -7.45
CA GLU A 95 10.09 10.86 -8.54
C GLU A 95 11.12 10.14 -9.41
N ASN A 96 12.05 9.43 -8.77
CA ASN A 96 13.06 8.67 -9.50
C ASN A 96 12.45 7.53 -10.32
N LEU A 97 11.41 6.91 -9.83
CA LEU A 97 10.67 5.90 -10.60
C LEU A 97 9.97 6.55 -11.80
N ARG A 98 9.34 7.70 -11.60
CA ARG A 98 8.66 8.42 -12.69
C ARG A 98 9.61 8.86 -13.79
N THR A 99 10.82 9.25 -13.43
CA THR A 99 11.81 9.73 -14.40
C THR A 99 12.72 8.64 -14.91
N HIS A 100 12.46 7.39 -14.54
CA HIS A 100 13.25 6.21 -14.93
C HIS A 100 14.72 6.30 -14.53
N LYS A 101 15.04 7.07 -13.49
CA LYS A 101 16.40 7.13 -12.95
C LYS A 101 16.78 5.86 -12.21
N ILE A 102 15.76 5.16 -11.66
CA ILE A 102 15.92 3.87 -11.04
C ILE A 102 15.33 2.84 -11.99
N GLN A 103 16.13 1.88 -12.39
CA GLN A 103 15.64 0.80 -13.25
C GLN A 103 14.99 -0.26 -12.37
N GLU A 104 13.79 0.04 -11.94
CA GLU A 104 12.97 -0.91 -11.23
C GLU A 104 12.09 -1.65 -12.21
N GLN A 105 12.11 -2.96 -12.13
CA GLN A 105 11.22 -3.80 -12.93
C GLN A 105 10.20 -4.44 -12.01
N GLY A 106 9.04 -4.79 -12.54
CA GLY A 106 8.01 -5.44 -11.77
C GLY A 106 7.38 -4.53 -10.72
N LEU A 107 7.90 -4.57 -9.49
CA LEU A 107 7.29 -3.86 -8.37
C LEU A 107 7.27 -2.34 -8.56
N GLY A 108 8.35 -1.76 -9.07
CA GLY A 108 8.39 -0.32 -9.34
C GLY A 108 7.35 0.09 -10.37
N ILE A 109 7.19 -0.71 -11.43
CA ILE A 109 6.16 -0.48 -12.43
C ILE A 109 4.77 -0.59 -11.82
N ALA A 110 4.56 -1.58 -10.95
CA ALA A 110 3.27 -1.77 -10.28
C ALA A 110 2.90 -0.56 -9.43
N LEU A 111 3.86 0.01 -8.70
CA LEU A 111 3.61 1.20 -7.87
C LEU A 111 3.24 2.40 -8.72
N LEU A 112 3.93 2.63 -9.84
CA LEU A 112 3.59 3.71 -10.77
C LEU A 112 2.19 3.52 -11.35
N ASN A 113 1.85 2.29 -11.72
CA ASN A 113 0.52 1.99 -12.25
C ASN A 113 -0.58 2.26 -11.25
N ILE A 114 -0.34 1.98 -9.96
CA ILE A 114 -1.31 2.30 -8.91
C ILE A 114 -1.52 3.80 -8.82
N GLU A 115 -0.45 4.59 -8.81
CA GLU A 115 -0.58 6.03 -8.73
C GLU A 115 -1.34 6.60 -9.93
N GLU A 116 -1.00 6.15 -11.14
CA GLU A 116 -1.71 6.59 -12.34
C GLU A 116 -3.19 6.22 -12.27
N ARG A 117 -3.50 5.02 -11.83
CA ARG A 117 -4.89 4.57 -11.71
C ARG A 117 -5.66 5.40 -10.70
N ILE A 118 -5.05 5.71 -9.55
CA ILE A 118 -5.69 6.56 -8.55
C ILE A 118 -5.98 7.94 -9.13
N GLN A 119 -5.02 8.53 -9.84
CA GLN A 119 -5.19 9.84 -10.43
C GLN A 119 -6.23 9.86 -11.54
N LEU A 120 -6.29 8.80 -12.33
CA LEU A 120 -7.33 8.68 -13.37
C LEU A 120 -8.72 8.52 -12.77
N MET A 121 -8.84 7.80 -11.66
CA MET A 121 -10.14 7.56 -11.04
C MET A 121 -10.62 8.73 -10.20
N PHE A 122 -9.73 9.41 -9.50
CA PHE A 122 -10.13 10.35 -8.45
C PHE A 122 -9.58 11.76 -8.63
N GLY A 123 -8.53 11.95 -9.42
CA GLY A 123 -7.93 13.25 -9.65
C GLY A 123 -6.47 13.33 -9.27
N GLN A 124 -5.80 14.37 -9.76
CA GLN A 124 -4.35 14.56 -9.61
C GLN A 124 -3.91 14.82 -8.17
N GLN A 125 -4.82 15.24 -7.32
CA GLN A 125 -4.52 15.53 -5.91
C GLN A 125 -4.36 14.26 -5.08
N TYR A 126 -4.74 13.12 -5.62
CA TYR A 126 -4.65 11.83 -4.94
C TYR A 126 -3.48 11.03 -5.48
N GLY A 127 -2.99 10.07 -4.71
CA GLY A 127 -1.89 9.24 -5.17
C GLY A 127 -1.12 8.61 -4.02
N LEU A 128 0.15 8.34 -4.28
CA LEU A 128 1.06 7.70 -3.33
C LEU A 128 2.12 8.69 -2.85
N HIS A 129 2.51 8.54 -1.58
CA HIS A 129 3.63 9.25 -0.97
C HIS A 129 4.55 8.25 -0.28
N PHE A 130 5.84 8.39 -0.48
CA PHE A 130 6.87 7.55 0.12
C PHE A 130 7.73 8.40 1.03
N TYR A 131 7.91 7.96 2.28
CA TYR A 131 8.75 8.69 3.22
C TYR A 131 9.26 7.74 4.30
N ASN A 132 10.22 8.21 5.09
CA ASN A 132 10.78 7.45 6.20
C ASN A 132 10.42 8.14 7.51
N GLU A 133 10.09 7.36 8.53
CA GLU A 133 9.69 7.87 9.83
C GLU A 133 10.11 6.90 10.92
N ASN A 134 10.95 7.34 11.86
CA ASN A 134 11.36 6.54 13.03
C ASN A 134 11.88 5.15 12.65
N ASP A 135 12.75 5.09 11.66
CA ASP A 135 13.36 3.86 11.14
C ASP A 135 12.39 2.95 10.39
N PHE A 136 11.23 3.47 10.03
CA PHE A 136 10.28 2.76 9.19
C PHE A 136 10.21 3.40 7.81
N ALA A 137 10.11 2.57 6.78
CA ALA A 137 9.72 3.02 5.45
C ALA A 137 8.20 3.03 5.38
N VAL A 138 7.61 4.12 4.91
CA VAL A 138 6.16 4.30 4.89
C VAL A 138 5.68 4.63 3.49
N VAL A 139 4.67 3.89 3.02
CA VAL A 139 3.91 4.25 1.82
C VAL A 139 2.54 4.70 2.28
N LYS A 140 2.14 5.90 1.85
CA LYS A 140 0.81 6.44 2.12
C LYS A 140 0.03 6.50 0.82
N MET A 141 -1.14 5.87 0.78
CA MET A 141 -2.09 6.00 -0.31
C MET A 141 -3.24 6.88 0.15
N GLU A 142 -3.53 7.94 -0.60
CA GLU A 142 -4.62 8.86 -0.27
C GLU A 142 -5.65 8.83 -1.38
N ILE A 143 -6.90 8.53 -1.02
CA ILE A 143 -8.03 8.46 -1.95
C ILE A 143 -9.26 9.06 -1.28
N PRO A 144 -10.27 9.52 -2.07
CA PRO A 144 -11.53 9.92 -1.48
C PRO A 144 -12.30 8.71 -0.99
N TYR A 145 -13.13 8.89 0.04
CA TYR A 145 -13.97 7.82 0.52
C TYR A 145 -15.11 7.58 -0.47
N VAL A 146 -15.21 6.37 -0.96
CA VAL A 146 -16.32 5.92 -1.78
C VAL A 146 -16.83 4.62 -1.17
N LYS A 147 -18.08 4.64 -0.71
CA LYS A 147 -18.69 3.46 -0.15
C LYS A 147 -19.12 2.51 -1.25
N ASP A 148 -19.01 1.22 -0.98
CA ASP A 148 -19.53 0.22 -1.90
C ASP A 148 -21.06 0.23 -1.83
N ASP A 149 -21.68 0.83 -2.83
CA ASP A 149 -23.13 0.88 -2.96
C ASP A 149 -23.64 -0.02 -4.09
N TYR A 150 -22.79 -0.91 -4.57
CA TYR A 150 -23.14 -1.81 -5.65
C TYR A 150 -24.23 -2.78 -5.20
N ARG A 151 -25.33 -2.81 -5.95
CA ARG A 151 -26.52 -3.60 -5.62
C ARG A 151 -26.89 -4.64 -6.64
N GLY A 152 -26.05 -4.87 -7.60
CA GLY A 152 -26.38 -5.80 -8.68
C GLY A 152 -25.62 -7.07 -8.65
#